data_c84df52b836931e954958b6354ca32a6
#
_entry.id   c84df52b836931e954958b6354ca32a6
#
_cell.length_a   1.000
_cell.length_b   1.000
_cell.length_c   1.000
_cell.angle_alpha   90.00
_cell.angle_beta   90.00
_cell.angle_gamma   90.00
#
_symmetry.space_group_name_H-M   'P 1'
#
loop_
_entity.id
_entity.type
_entity.pdbx_description
1 polymer ?
#
loop_
_entity_poly.entity_id
_entity_poly.type
_entity_poly.pdbx_seq_one_letter_code
_entity_poly.pdbx_strand_id
1 'polypeptide(L)'
;LPDITLVSPVFTGDAGEQGSGGAGVTASPDIASFPSAPLSPHPPAFLAASRAHHADVGGMSPGSMPLSTELYQEGIIIPPLKLVDGGRRNDAVWELILRNVRTPWERDGDLAAQLAAHATGAARLAEIAGRYGLDETLRQARALLAYAESLTRAAIARIPDGIYRFEDALDDDGQGDSRRPDVPVPIRVAVDVRGEALTVDFAGTAPAVAGNLNAVPAIVESAVVYCLRCVALALLGELPMNQGVFAPLTVRIPRGSVLDPRPPHAVAAGNVETAQRVVDVVFGALAAALPDLIPAASQGTMNNLTFGGNRGQVPGSREDGMTHDPVSSPLAPDPWLLAPSFAYYETIGGGAGAGPAGDGASGVHVHMSNTRNTPVEALEYSYPIRVEAYALRHGSGGRGRHTGGDGLLRAIRFLSPATATITTERRRRGPYGLAGGEAGAPGRNALLRGSEVVPLPGKATLALEPGDIIWLETPGGGGWGEPG
;
A
#
# COMPACT_ATOMS: atom_id res chain seq x y z
N LEU A 1 1.07 -5.18 -6.21
CA LEU A 1 0.40 -3.88 -6.33
C LEU A 1 0.83 -3.16 -7.59
N PRO A 2 -0.04 -2.33 -8.16
CA PRO A 2 0.22 -1.54 -9.35
C PRO A 2 1.15 -0.35 -9.07
N ASP A 3 2.37 -0.62 -8.59
CA ASP A 3 3.35 0.39 -8.22
C ASP A 3 4.37 0.61 -9.33
N ILE A 4 4.52 1.85 -9.78
CA ILE A 4 5.65 2.25 -10.64
C ILE A 4 6.65 3.04 -9.81
N THR A 5 7.90 2.57 -9.81
CA THR A 5 9.01 3.26 -9.14
C THR A 5 9.87 3.97 -10.15
N LEU A 6 10.05 5.27 -9.99
CA LEU A 6 11.02 6.05 -10.75
C LEU A 6 12.24 6.34 -9.87
N VAL A 7 13.42 6.32 -10.50
CA VAL A 7 14.69 6.70 -9.86
C VAL A 7 15.43 7.62 -10.82
N SER A 8 15.85 8.79 -10.32
CA SER A 8 16.61 9.78 -11.10
C SER A 8 17.92 10.14 -10.41
N PRO A 9 19.05 10.19 -11.15
CA PRO A 9 20.29 10.70 -10.62
C PRO A 9 20.20 12.22 -10.42
N VAL A 10 20.82 12.72 -9.35
CA VAL A 10 20.97 14.15 -9.05
C VAL A 10 22.45 14.49 -9.07
N PHE A 11 22.84 15.33 -10.02
CA PHE A 11 24.20 15.83 -10.16
C PHE A 11 24.27 17.24 -9.56
N THR A 12 25.26 17.49 -8.72
CA THR A 12 25.59 18.83 -8.24
C THR A 12 26.80 19.29 -9.02
N GLY A 13 26.61 20.24 -9.97
CA GLY A 13 27.72 20.87 -10.66
C GLY A 13 28.51 21.77 -9.73
N ASP A 14 29.80 22.01 -10.00
CA ASP A 14 30.53 23.10 -9.42
C ASP A 14 29.80 24.42 -9.69
N ALA A 15 29.50 25.18 -8.66
CA ALA A 15 28.73 26.42 -8.71
C ALA A 15 29.42 27.58 -9.49
N GLY A 16 30.28 27.23 -10.46
CA GLY A 16 31.13 28.16 -11.20
C GLY A 16 30.61 28.64 -12.56
N GLU A 17 29.61 27.96 -13.18
CA GLU A 17 29.19 28.33 -14.54
C GLU A 17 27.66 28.29 -14.74
N GLN A 18 26.88 28.93 -13.87
CA GLN A 18 25.51 29.30 -14.24
C GLN A 18 25.36 30.80 -14.25
N GLY A 19 25.37 31.34 -15.49
CA GLY A 19 25.08 32.74 -15.73
C GLY A 19 23.77 33.19 -15.10
N SER A 20 23.79 34.38 -14.51
CA SER A 20 22.68 35.10 -13.90
C SER A 20 21.50 35.28 -14.88
N GLY A 21 20.58 34.31 -14.94
CA GLY A 21 19.30 34.43 -15.58
C GLY A 21 18.22 34.26 -14.54
N GLY A 22 17.62 35.34 -14.09
CA GLY A 22 16.50 35.35 -13.14
C GLY A 22 15.32 34.57 -13.70
N ALA A 23 14.99 33.45 -13.10
CA ALA A 23 13.80 32.69 -13.42
C ALA A 23 12.60 33.25 -12.65
N GLY A 24 11.82 34.10 -13.31
CA GLY A 24 10.46 34.41 -12.93
C GLY A 24 9.62 33.15 -13.08
N VAL A 25 8.97 32.74 -11.98
CA VAL A 25 7.99 31.64 -11.97
C VAL A 25 6.71 32.12 -12.65
N THR A 26 6.57 31.88 -13.94
CA THR A 26 5.28 31.98 -14.65
C THR A 26 5.23 30.87 -15.69
N ALA A 27 4.11 30.15 -15.70
CA ALA A 27 3.63 29.15 -16.63
C ALA A 27 3.98 27.68 -16.31
N SER A 28 2.99 26.82 -16.53
CA SER A 28 3.04 25.37 -16.46
C SER A 28 4.33 24.81 -17.01
N PRO A 29 5.01 23.91 -16.33
CA PRO A 29 6.20 23.31 -16.88
C PRO A 29 5.81 22.50 -18.12
N ASP A 30 6.24 22.99 -19.26
CA ASP A 30 6.21 22.23 -20.50
C ASP A 30 7.05 20.96 -20.25
N ILE A 31 6.40 19.80 -20.14
CA ILE A 31 7.03 18.50 -19.84
C ILE A 31 8.09 18.13 -20.90
N ALA A 32 8.13 18.87 -21.99
CA ALA A 32 9.08 18.70 -23.08
C ALA A 32 10.52 19.16 -22.80
N SER A 33 10.79 19.85 -21.70
CA SER A 33 12.14 20.38 -21.42
C SER A 33 12.57 20.12 -19.97
N PHE A 34 12.93 18.88 -19.68
CA PHE A 34 13.85 18.65 -18.57
C PHE A 34 15.19 19.29 -18.93
N PRO A 35 15.85 20.07 -18.02
CA PRO A 35 17.16 20.56 -18.31
C PRO A 35 18.06 19.38 -18.68
N SER A 36 18.56 19.36 -19.89
CA SER A 36 19.55 18.39 -20.34
C SER A 36 20.80 18.61 -19.47
N ALA A 37 20.91 17.84 -18.38
CA ALA A 37 22.16 17.81 -17.64
C ALA A 37 23.21 17.29 -18.63
N PRO A 38 24.32 18.02 -18.87
CA PRO A 38 25.43 17.47 -19.65
C PRO A 38 25.83 16.16 -18.96
N LEU A 39 26.30 15.19 -19.74
CA LEU A 39 26.87 13.95 -19.21
C LEU A 39 27.99 14.37 -18.25
N SER A 40 27.64 14.46 -16.95
CA SER A 40 28.61 14.84 -15.93
C SER A 40 29.64 13.72 -15.88
N PRO A 41 30.93 14.02 -15.99
CA PRO A 41 32.00 13.03 -15.80
C PRO A 41 32.05 12.50 -14.37
N HIS A 42 31.26 13.08 -13.46
CA HIS A 42 31.18 12.72 -12.05
C HIS A 42 29.99 11.82 -11.75
N PRO A 43 30.12 10.88 -10.80
CA PRO A 43 28.96 10.11 -10.34
C PRO A 43 27.89 11.02 -9.72
N PRO A 44 26.61 10.61 -9.74
CA PRO A 44 25.56 11.39 -9.11
C PRO A 44 25.82 11.53 -7.60
N ALA A 45 25.62 12.73 -7.07
CA ALA A 45 25.76 13.00 -5.63
C ALA A 45 24.60 12.40 -4.83
N PHE A 46 23.39 12.36 -5.41
CA PHE A 46 22.18 11.80 -4.82
C PHE A 46 21.37 11.05 -5.85
N LEU A 47 20.42 10.26 -5.35
CA LEU A 47 19.36 9.65 -6.14
C LEU A 47 18.02 10.14 -5.59
N ALA A 48 17.16 10.67 -6.45
CA ALA A 48 15.77 10.92 -6.14
C ALA A 48 14.95 9.70 -6.54
N ALA A 49 14.11 9.20 -5.64
CA ALA A 49 13.25 8.06 -5.92
C ALA A 49 11.81 8.35 -5.49
N SER A 50 10.85 7.96 -6.30
CA SER A 50 9.43 7.98 -5.97
C SER A 50 8.79 6.65 -6.34
N ARG A 51 7.80 6.24 -5.54
CA ARG A 51 6.92 5.13 -5.86
C ARG A 51 5.49 5.65 -5.81
N ALA A 52 4.77 5.48 -6.90
CA ALA A 52 3.35 5.80 -6.98
C ALA A 52 2.52 4.51 -7.03
N HIS A 53 1.39 4.58 -6.34
CA HIS A 53 0.36 3.56 -6.34
C HIS A 53 -0.67 3.96 -7.38
N HIS A 54 -0.70 3.24 -8.50
CA HIS A 54 -1.60 3.54 -9.61
C HIS A 54 -2.93 2.81 -9.45
N ALA A 55 -4.02 3.39 -9.94
CA ALA A 55 -5.32 2.72 -9.92
C ALA A 55 -5.37 1.52 -10.86
N ASP A 56 -4.57 1.52 -11.95
CA ASP A 56 -4.50 0.40 -12.90
C ASP A 56 -3.17 0.43 -13.67
N VAL A 57 -2.51 -0.72 -13.75
CA VAL A 57 -1.31 -0.95 -14.58
C VAL A 57 -1.51 -2.15 -15.52
N GLY A 58 -2.77 -2.43 -15.91
CA GLY A 58 -3.13 -3.56 -16.75
C GLY A 58 -3.46 -4.84 -15.95
N GLY A 59 -3.13 -5.97 -16.52
CA GLY A 59 -3.46 -7.27 -15.94
C GLY A 59 -4.88 -7.74 -16.26
N MET A 60 -5.26 -8.88 -15.67
CA MET A 60 -6.50 -9.58 -16.04
C MET A 60 -7.79 -8.95 -15.48
N SER A 61 -7.70 -8.05 -14.49
CA SER A 61 -8.88 -7.36 -13.93
C SER A 61 -8.61 -5.88 -13.69
N PRO A 62 -9.67 -5.02 -13.69
CA PRO A 62 -9.55 -3.63 -13.31
C PRO A 62 -8.94 -3.47 -11.92
N GLY A 63 -8.11 -2.43 -11.75
CA GLY A 63 -7.42 -2.17 -10.49
C GLY A 63 -6.16 -2.98 -10.27
N SER A 64 -5.77 -3.84 -11.24
CA SER A 64 -4.54 -4.65 -11.21
C SER A 64 -4.32 -5.47 -9.93
N MET A 65 -5.42 -5.87 -9.30
CA MET A 65 -5.43 -6.76 -8.13
C MET A 65 -6.40 -7.93 -8.33
N PRO A 66 -6.20 -8.75 -9.37
CA PRO A 66 -7.02 -9.93 -9.60
C PRO A 66 -6.76 -11.01 -8.55
N LEU A 67 -7.66 -11.98 -8.45
CA LEU A 67 -7.36 -13.26 -7.79
C LEU A 67 -6.45 -14.09 -8.69
N SER A 68 -5.23 -13.63 -8.86
CA SER A 68 -4.24 -14.19 -9.76
C SER A 68 -3.55 -15.40 -9.16
N THR A 69 -3.03 -16.25 -10.05
CA THR A 69 -2.17 -17.40 -9.71
C THR A 69 -0.75 -17.21 -10.22
N GLU A 70 -0.56 -16.24 -11.11
CA GLU A 70 0.74 -15.91 -11.70
C GLU A 70 0.94 -14.40 -11.80
N LEU A 71 2.18 -13.97 -11.64
CA LEU A 71 2.61 -12.57 -11.73
C LEU A 71 2.18 -11.88 -13.04
N TYR A 72 2.17 -12.63 -14.16
CA TYR A 72 1.79 -12.12 -15.49
C TYR A 72 0.33 -11.66 -15.59
N GLN A 73 -0.52 -12.11 -14.68
CA GLN A 73 -1.94 -11.74 -14.61
C GLN A 73 -2.15 -10.41 -13.86
N GLU A 74 -1.15 -9.91 -13.15
CA GLU A 74 -1.26 -8.77 -12.23
C GLU A 74 -1.00 -7.42 -12.87
N GLY A 75 -0.43 -7.37 -14.07
CA GLY A 75 -0.16 -6.15 -14.80
C GLY A 75 1.16 -6.18 -15.57
N ILE A 76 1.54 -5.02 -16.10
CA ILE A 76 2.79 -4.88 -16.83
C ILE A 76 3.99 -5.05 -15.88
N ILE A 77 4.94 -5.89 -16.27
CA ILE A 77 6.23 -6.05 -15.58
C ILE A 77 7.26 -5.16 -16.27
N ILE A 78 7.66 -4.10 -15.58
CA ILE A 78 8.59 -3.11 -16.10
C ILE A 78 10.00 -3.40 -15.58
N PRO A 79 10.95 -3.86 -16.43
CA PRO A 79 12.34 -3.94 -16.02
C PRO A 79 12.94 -2.53 -15.87
N PRO A 80 14.16 -2.38 -15.32
CA PRO A 80 14.83 -1.09 -15.30
C PRO A 80 15.01 -0.53 -16.73
N LEU A 81 14.24 0.49 -17.06
CA LEU A 81 14.21 1.15 -18.36
C LEU A 81 14.42 2.66 -18.19
N LYS A 82 15.03 3.30 -19.17
CA LYS A 82 15.14 4.76 -19.22
C LYS A 82 13.82 5.35 -19.72
N LEU A 83 13.03 5.90 -18.81
CA LEU A 83 11.82 6.68 -19.15
C LEU A 83 12.19 8.07 -19.68
N VAL A 84 13.30 8.64 -19.19
CA VAL A 84 13.91 9.88 -19.69
C VAL A 84 15.39 9.59 -19.93
N ASP A 85 15.92 9.97 -21.09
CA ASP A 85 17.34 9.85 -21.46
C ASP A 85 17.86 11.18 -21.98
N GLY A 86 18.93 11.70 -21.38
CA GLY A 86 19.52 13.00 -21.76
C GLY A 86 18.54 14.17 -21.70
N GLY A 87 17.60 14.16 -20.75
CA GLY A 87 16.56 15.18 -20.57
C GLY A 87 15.37 15.05 -21.54
N ARG A 88 15.34 14.03 -22.37
CA ARG A 88 14.24 13.79 -23.30
C ARG A 88 13.42 12.56 -22.90
N ARG A 89 12.10 12.70 -22.96
CA ARG A 89 11.19 11.59 -22.72
C ARG A 89 11.39 10.50 -23.78
N ASN A 90 11.46 9.25 -23.33
CA ASN A 90 11.45 8.09 -24.22
C ASN A 90 10.00 7.74 -24.57
N ASP A 91 9.52 8.30 -25.68
CA ASP A 91 8.14 8.16 -26.12
C ASP A 91 7.76 6.69 -26.38
N ALA A 92 8.68 5.85 -26.83
CA ALA A 92 8.41 4.43 -27.05
C ALA A 92 8.10 3.70 -25.74
N VAL A 93 8.85 3.97 -24.65
CA VAL A 93 8.58 3.39 -23.34
C VAL A 93 7.31 3.97 -22.72
N TRP A 94 7.11 5.28 -22.90
CA TRP A 94 5.91 5.97 -22.42
C TRP A 94 4.65 5.38 -23.04
N GLU A 95 4.59 5.29 -24.36
CA GLU A 95 3.48 4.69 -25.10
C GLU A 95 3.28 3.21 -24.75
N LEU A 96 4.37 2.45 -24.56
CA LEU A 96 4.27 1.05 -24.14
C LEU A 96 3.51 0.93 -22.81
N ILE A 97 3.79 1.79 -21.84
CA ILE A 97 3.09 1.78 -20.54
C ILE A 97 1.62 2.17 -20.76
N LEU A 98 1.35 3.28 -21.45
CA LEU A 98 -0.01 3.79 -21.64
C LEU A 98 -0.91 2.83 -22.43
N ARG A 99 -0.35 2.05 -23.38
CA ARG A 99 -1.10 1.05 -24.15
C ARG A 99 -1.45 -0.23 -23.36
N ASN A 100 -0.83 -0.41 -22.18
CA ASN A 100 -1.09 -1.59 -21.35
C ASN A 100 -1.98 -1.32 -20.14
N VAL A 101 -2.59 -0.12 -20.05
CA VAL A 101 -3.44 0.29 -18.92
C VAL A 101 -4.84 0.66 -19.39
N ARG A 102 -5.86 0.57 -18.51
CA ARG A 102 -7.26 0.86 -18.84
C ARG A 102 -7.60 2.34 -18.85
N THR A 103 -6.85 3.15 -18.09
CA THR A 103 -7.06 4.60 -17.96
C THR A 103 -5.78 5.36 -18.33
N PRO A 104 -5.38 5.37 -19.63
CA PRO A 104 -4.09 5.91 -20.05
C PRO A 104 -3.91 7.40 -19.75
N TRP A 105 -4.99 8.21 -19.81
CA TRP A 105 -4.92 9.64 -19.48
C TRP A 105 -4.56 9.89 -18.00
N GLU A 106 -5.05 9.06 -17.08
CA GLU A 106 -4.69 9.15 -15.67
C GLU A 106 -3.22 8.77 -15.46
N ARG A 107 -2.78 7.69 -16.11
CA ARG A 107 -1.38 7.23 -16.02
C ARG A 107 -0.39 8.21 -16.64
N ASP A 108 -0.77 8.89 -17.71
CA ASP A 108 0.01 9.98 -18.29
C ASP A 108 0.24 11.10 -17.25
N GLY A 109 -0.83 11.53 -16.59
CA GLY A 109 -0.76 12.51 -15.51
C GLY A 109 0.06 12.04 -14.31
N ASP A 110 -0.09 10.79 -13.89
CA ASP A 110 0.64 10.22 -12.75
C ASP A 110 2.15 10.13 -13.02
N LEU A 111 2.54 9.64 -14.20
CA LEU A 111 3.94 9.58 -14.60
C LEU A 111 4.56 10.97 -14.71
N ALA A 112 3.82 11.94 -15.27
CA ALA A 112 4.25 13.33 -15.31
C ALA A 112 4.43 13.92 -13.91
N ALA A 113 3.52 13.65 -12.98
CA ALA A 113 3.61 14.09 -11.59
C ALA A 113 4.83 13.47 -10.88
N GLN A 114 5.14 12.18 -11.10
CA GLN A 114 6.34 11.56 -10.55
C GLN A 114 7.62 12.24 -11.08
N LEU A 115 7.68 12.54 -12.38
CA LEU A 115 8.83 13.26 -12.97
C LEU A 115 8.96 14.68 -12.39
N ALA A 116 7.85 15.41 -12.22
CA ALA A 116 7.85 16.74 -11.60
C ALA A 116 8.33 16.70 -10.14
N ALA A 117 7.94 15.68 -9.38
CA ALA A 117 8.42 15.45 -8.02
C ALA A 117 9.95 15.22 -8.00
N HIS A 118 10.50 14.45 -8.95
CA HIS A 118 11.94 14.25 -9.08
C HIS A 118 12.69 15.54 -9.43
N ALA A 119 12.17 16.33 -10.36
CA ALA A 119 12.75 17.62 -10.72
C ALA A 119 12.79 18.58 -9.51
N THR A 120 11.68 18.64 -8.75
CA THR A 120 11.59 19.41 -7.52
C THR A 120 12.59 18.92 -6.47
N GLY A 121 12.67 17.61 -6.24
CA GLY A 121 13.61 16.99 -5.31
C GLY A 121 15.07 17.28 -5.66
N ALA A 122 15.42 17.16 -6.94
CA ALA A 122 16.76 17.48 -7.44
C ALA A 122 17.12 18.95 -7.22
N ALA A 123 16.20 19.88 -7.52
CA ALA A 123 16.41 21.31 -7.30
C ALA A 123 16.63 21.62 -5.81
N ARG A 124 15.83 21.03 -4.90
CA ARG A 124 15.99 21.24 -3.45
C ARG A 124 17.29 20.66 -2.91
N LEU A 125 17.74 19.52 -3.39
CA LEU A 125 19.04 18.95 -3.02
C LEU A 125 20.20 19.82 -3.53
N ALA A 126 20.09 20.34 -4.74
CA ALA A 126 21.07 21.27 -5.30
C ALA A 126 21.14 22.59 -4.48
N GLU A 127 20.01 23.16 -4.06
CA GLU A 127 19.96 24.34 -3.18
C GLU A 127 20.67 24.08 -1.84
N ILE A 128 20.42 22.92 -1.22
CA ILE A 128 21.08 22.55 0.05
C ILE A 128 22.57 22.41 -0.16
N ALA A 129 23.00 21.67 -1.20
CA ALA A 129 24.40 21.48 -1.53
C ALA A 129 25.10 22.81 -1.89
N GLY A 130 24.42 23.71 -2.61
CA GLY A 130 24.92 25.05 -2.93
C GLY A 130 25.07 25.95 -1.69
N ARG A 131 24.14 25.83 -0.74
CA ARG A 131 24.15 26.64 0.50
C ARG A 131 25.21 26.20 1.50
N TYR A 132 25.41 24.90 1.67
CA TYR A 132 26.27 24.36 2.74
C TYR A 132 27.54 23.69 2.21
N GLY A 133 27.67 23.51 0.90
CA GLY A 133 28.70 22.71 0.26
C GLY A 133 28.29 21.22 0.17
N LEU A 134 28.71 20.56 -0.88
CA LEU A 134 28.37 19.15 -1.11
C LEU A 134 28.94 18.23 -0.04
N ASP A 135 30.22 18.40 0.32
CA ASP A 135 30.89 17.56 1.32
C ASP A 135 30.23 17.67 2.70
N GLU A 136 29.86 18.88 3.11
CA GLU A 136 29.12 19.10 4.35
C GLU A 136 27.74 18.48 4.31
N THR A 137 27.01 18.64 3.22
CA THR A 137 25.68 18.04 3.03
C THR A 137 25.75 16.51 3.14
N LEU A 138 26.71 15.86 2.48
CA LEU A 138 26.92 14.42 2.56
C LEU A 138 27.36 13.97 3.97
N ARG A 139 28.19 14.77 4.64
CA ARG A 139 28.59 14.50 6.02
C ARG A 139 27.40 14.53 6.97
N GLN A 140 26.51 15.52 6.85
CA GLN A 140 25.29 15.63 7.66
C GLN A 140 24.30 14.50 7.35
N ALA A 141 24.14 14.12 6.09
CA ALA A 141 23.31 12.98 5.72
C ALA A 141 23.78 11.69 6.40
N ARG A 142 25.10 11.42 6.42
CA ARG A 142 25.67 10.27 7.14
C ARG A 142 25.47 10.38 8.66
N ALA A 143 25.62 11.58 9.23
CA ALA A 143 25.39 11.81 10.65
C ALA A 143 23.92 11.54 11.03
N LEU A 144 22.97 11.91 10.18
CA LEU A 144 21.55 11.64 10.38
C LEU A 144 21.24 10.12 10.32
N LEU A 145 21.91 9.37 9.46
CA LEU A 145 21.80 7.91 9.45
C LEU A 145 22.32 7.30 10.76
N ALA A 146 23.52 7.73 11.20
CA ALA A 146 24.11 7.26 12.46
C ALA A 146 23.27 7.66 13.68
N TYR A 147 22.64 8.83 13.66
CA TYR A 147 21.70 9.27 14.71
C TYR A 147 20.48 8.36 14.79
N ALA A 148 19.84 8.04 13.64
CA ALA A 148 18.71 7.10 13.63
C ALA A 148 19.12 5.69 14.09
N GLU A 149 20.31 5.22 13.73
CA GLU A 149 20.86 3.95 14.24
C GLU A 149 21.01 3.99 15.77
N SER A 150 21.62 5.05 16.32
CA SER A 150 21.84 5.16 17.78
C SER A 150 20.52 5.17 18.56
N LEU A 151 19.50 5.91 18.08
CA LEU A 151 18.18 5.90 18.69
C LEU A 151 17.50 4.52 18.57
N THR A 152 17.65 3.84 17.44
CA THR A 152 17.08 2.51 17.26
C THR A 152 17.72 1.51 18.23
N ARG A 153 19.04 1.54 18.40
CA ARG A 153 19.76 0.73 19.39
C ARG A 153 19.28 1.02 20.80
N ALA A 154 19.15 2.31 21.14
CA ALA A 154 18.64 2.73 22.46
C ALA A 154 17.19 2.27 22.72
N ALA A 155 16.34 2.20 21.69
CA ALA A 155 15.01 1.65 21.81
C ALA A 155 15.03 0.15 22.01
N ILE A 156 15.84 -0.59 21.24
CA ILE A 156 15.97 -2.05 21.36
C ILE A 156 16.49 -2.43 22.76
N ALA A 157 17.48 -1.69 23.30
CA ALA A 157 18.03 -1.92 24.63
C ALA A 157 17.00 -1.76 25.78
N ARG A 158 15.83 -1.15 25.51
CA ARG A 158 14.72 -1.08 26.46
C ARG A 158 13.76 -2.27 26.38
N ILE A 159 13.90 -3.12 25.38
CA ILE A 159 13.14 -4.36 25.27
C ILE A 159 13.90 -5.43 26.03
N PRO A 160 13.28 -6.17 26.96
CA PRO A 160 13.97 -7.24 27.68
C PRO A 160 14.59 -8.27 26.73
N ASP A 161 15.80 -8.74 27.04
CA ASP A 161 16.46 -9.79 26.28
C ASP A 161 15.63 -11.08 26.30
N GLY A 162 15.53 -11.76 25.16
CA GLY A 162 14.76 -13.00 25.06
C GLY A 162 14.34 -13.34 23.64
N ILE A 163 13.70 -14.50 23.52
CA ILE A 163 13.13 -14.95 22.25
C ILE A 163 11.61 -15.03 22.41
N TYR A 164 10.91 -14.17 21.72
CA TYR A 164 9.46 -14.02 21.76
C TYR A 164 8.84 -14.60 20.50
N ARG A 165 7.86 -15.49 20.61
CA ARG A 165 7.25 -16.19 19.49
C ARG A 165 5.77 -15.91 19.40
N PHE A 166 5.29 -15.79 18.16
CA PHE A 166 3.87 -15.69 17.87
C PHE A 166 3.53 -16.33 16.52
N GLU A 167 2.29 -16.72 16.37
CA GLU A 167 1.74 -17.29 15.14
C GLU A 167 0.33 -16.73 14.92
N ASP A 168 0.03 -16.36 13.69
CA ASP A 168 -1.32 -16.08 13.21
C ASP A 168 -1.42 -16.59 11.76
N ALA A 169 -2.61 -16.56 11.16
CA ALA A 169 -2.79 -17.08 9.82
C ALA A 169 -3.67 -16.15 8.98
N LEU A 170 -3.37 -16.07 7.68
CA LEU A 170 -4.33 -15.59 6.69
C LEU A 170 -5.48 -16.60 6.61
N ASP A 171 -6.69 -16.12 6.25
CA ASP A 171 -7.91 -16.96 6.25
C ASP A 171 -7.80 -18.12 5.26
N ASP A 172 -7.26 -17.87 4.06
CA ASP A 172 -7.07 -18.81 2.95
C ASP A 172 -6.19 -18.16 1.86
N ASP A 173 -5.89 -18.88 0.76
CA ASP A 173 -5.12 -18.36 -0.38
C ASP A 173 -5.97 -17.75 -1.51
N GLY A 174 -7.30 -17.72 -1.36
CA GLY A 174 -8.22 -17.19 -2.35
C GLY A 174 -8.48 -18.10 -3.56
N GLN A 175 -7.95 -19.32 -3.55
CA GLN A 175 -8.08 -20.29 -4.65
C GLN A 175 -9.00 -21.48 -4.26
N GLY A 176 -9.71 -21.36 -3.15
CA GLY A 176 -10.64 -22.38 -2.67
C GLY A 176 -11.86 -22.51 -3.60
N ASP A 177 -12.25 -23.75 -3.88
CA ASP A 177 -13.53 -24.10 -4.48
C ASP A 177 -14.26 -25.11 -3.58
N SER A 178 -15.47 -25.53 -3.97
CA SER A 178 -16.26 -26.53 -3.23
C SER A 178 -15.55 -27.88 -3.05
N ARG A 179 -14.47 -28.15 -3.78
CA ARG A 179 -13.67 -29.38 -3.75
C ARG A 179 -12.37 -29.23 -2.96
N ARG A 180 -11.94 -27.98 -2.72
CA ARG A 180 -10.75 -27.65 -1.92
C ARG A 180 -11.19 -26.79 -0.75
N PRO A 181 -11.20 -27.33 0.48
CA PRO A 181 -11.48 -26.50 1.64
C PRO A 181 -10.42 -25.40 1.75
N ASP A 182 -10.87 -24.20 2.03
CA ASP A 182 -9.97 -23.08 2.32
C ASP A 182 -9.11 -23.43 3.53
N VAL A 183 -7.80 -23.46 3.32
CA VAL A 183 -6.82 -23.80 4.36
C VAL A 183 -6.16 -22.52 4.85
N PRO A 184 -6.13 -22.27 6.16
CA PRO A 184 -5.41 -21.14 6.71
C PRO A 184 -3.93 -21.19 6.33
N VAL A 185 -3.36 -20.00 6.05
CA VAL A 185 -1.94 -19.85 5.70
C VAL A 185 -1.19 -19.29 6.90
N PRO A 186 -0.50 -20.11 7.71
CA PRO A 186 0.16 -19.67 8.92
C PRO A 186 1.41 -18.83 8.61
N ILE A 187 1.54 -17.75 9.39
CA ILE A 187 2.74 -16.91 9.46
C ILE A 187 3.28 -17.00 10.88
N ARG A 188 4.53 -17.41 11.03
CA ARG A 188 5.23 -17.59 12.30
C ARG A 188 6.36 -16.60 12.42
N VAL A 189 6.59 -16.13 13.63
CA VAL A 189 7.70 -15.24 13.92
C VAL A 189 8.37 -15.60 15.24
N ALA A 190 9.69 -15.45 15.28
CA ALA A 190 10.49 -15.40 16.49
C ALA A 190 11.27 -14.08 16.49
N VAL A 191 11.03 -13.25 17.51
CA VAL A 191 11.75 -11.99 17.75
C VAL A 191 12.80 -12.26 18.82
N ASP A 192 14.08 -12.25 18.44
CA ASP A 192 15.23 -12.47 19.34
C ASP A 192 15.88 -11.12 19.64
N VAL A 193 15.78 -10.70 20.90
CA VAL A 193 16.34 -9.44 21.43
C VAL A 193 17.62 -9.76 22.19
N ARG A 194 18.72 -9.11 21.83
CA ARG A 194 20.03 -9.26 22.49
C ARG A 194 20.73 -7.91 22.64
N GLY A 195 20.62 -7.29 23.80
CA GLY A 195 21.18 -5.97 24.08
C GLY A 195 20.61 -4.93 23.13
N GLU A 196 21.41 -4.45 22.18
CA GLU A 196 21.02 -3.40 21.21
C GLU A 196 20.70 -3.96 19.82
N ALA A 197 20.60 -5.26 19.65
CA ALA A 197 20.35 -5.92 18.36
C ALA A 197 19.03 -6.70 18.38
N LEU A 198 18.33 -6.68 17.25
CA LEU A 198 17.08 -7.37 17.03
C LEU A 198 17.16 -8.30 15.84
N THR A 199 16.81 -9.58 16.02
CA THR A 199 16.61 -10.52 14.92
C THR A 199 15.14 -10.93 14.86
N VAL A 200 14.53 -10.78 13.69
CA VAL A 200 13.16 -11.22 13.41
C VAL A 200 13.23 -12.39 12.42
N ASP A 201 12.89 -13.57 12.87
CA ASP A 201 12.99 -14.82 12.11
C ASP A 201 11.61 -15.41 11.85
N PHE A 202 11.28 -15.58 10.56
CA PHE A 202 10.00 -16.13 10.08
C PHE A 202 10.06 -17.64 9.79
N ALA A 203 11.05 -18.35 10.31
CA ALA A 203 11.16 -19.80 10.15
C ALA A 203 9.89 -20.54 10.56
N GLY A 204 9.44 -21.50 9.72
CA GLY A 204 8.20 -22.25 9.92
C GLY A 204 6.92 -21.58 9.38
N THR A 205 7.03 -20.41 8.74
CA THR A 205 5.97 -19.83 7.95
C THR A 205 5.60 -20.73 6.76
N ALA A 206 4.35 -20.72 6.35
CA ALA A 206 3.81 -21.53 5.26
C ALA A 206 4.62 -21.37 3.96
N PRO A 207 4.71 -22.44 3.13
CA PRO A 207 5.21 -22.32 1.76
C PRO A 207 4.42 -21.29 0.94
N ALA A 208 4.99 -20.84 -0.18
CA ALA A 208 4.29 -20.01 -1.14
C ALA A 208 2.98 -20.67 -1.57
N VAL A 209 1.93 -19.86 -1.68
CA VAL A 209 0.57 -20.28 -2.02
C VAL A 209 0.27 -20.04 -3.49
N ALA A 210 -0.77 -20.71 -4.01
CA ALA A 210 -1.17 -20.57 -5.41
C ALA A 210 -1.81 -19.21 -5.71
N GLY A 211 -2.47 -18.59 -4.71
CA GLY A 211 -3.11 -17.27 -4.86
C GLY A 211 -2.12 -16.12 -4.71
N ASN A 212 -2.65 -14.91 -4.80
CA ASN A 212 -1.90 -13.65 -4.87
C ASN A 212 -1.42 -13.08 -3.51
N LEU A 213 -1.57 -13.84 -2.43
CA LEU A 213 -1.21 -13.40 -1.06
C LEU A 213 0.29 -13.47 -0.75
N ASN A 214 1.11 -14.02 -1.66
CA ASN A 214 2.54 -14.07 -1.43
C ASN A 214 3.12 -12.65 -1.35
N ALA A 215 4.00 -12.41 -0.37
CA ALA A 215 4.68 -11.13 -0.17
C ALA A 215 6.15 -11.24 -0.59
N VAL A 216 6.69 -10.18 -1.16
CA VAL A 216 8.13 -10.10 -1.44
C VAL A 216 8.91 -9.66 -0.20
N PRO A 217 10.19 -10.06 -0.05
CA PRO A 217 11.00 -9.75 1.14
C PRO A 217 10.98 -8.28 1.56
N ALA A 218 11.05 -7.34 0.61
CA ALA A 218 11.04 -5.91 0.91
C ALA A 218 9.78 -5.44 1.65
N ILE A 219 8.63 -6.08 1.41
CA ILE A 219 7.37 -5.80 2.10
C ILE A 219 7.43 -6.29 3.54
N VAL A 220 8.00 -7.49 3.74
CA VAL A 220 8.17 -8.07 5.08
C VAL A 220 9.13 -7.21 5.92
N GLU A 221 10.27 -6.82 5.36
CA GLU A 221 11.22 -5.92 6.00
C GLU A 221 10.58 -4.57 6.37
N SER A 222 9.78 -4.00 5.45
CA SER A 222 9.05 -2.74 5.71
C SER A 222 8.06 -2.89 6.86
N ALA A 223 7.32 -4.00 6.95
CA ALA A 223 6.39 -4.27 8.04
C ALA A 223 7.11 -4.44 9.39
N VAL A 224 8.26 -5.13 9.40
CA VAL A 224 9.09 -5.28 10.61
C VAL A 224 9.63 -3.92 11.07
N VAL A 225 10.16 -3.12 10.15
CA VAL A 225 10.66 -1.76 10.47
C VAL A 225 9.54 -0.86 10.96
N TYR A 226 8.33 -0.97 10.38
CA TYR A 226 7.17 -0.27 10.90
C TYR A 226 6.91 -0.60 12.38
N CYS A 227 6.88 -1.89 12.75
CA CYS A 227 6.69 -2.31 14.15
C CYS A 227 7.79 -1.77 15.06
N LEU A 228 9.06 -1.90 14.66
CA LEU A 228 10.20 -1.40 15.43
C LEU A 228 10.12 0.13 15.62
N ARG A 229 9.71 0.87 14.57
CA ARG A 229 9.53 2.31 14.67
C ARG A 229 8.39 2.70 15.63
N CYS A 230 7.26 2.01 15.61
CA CYS A 230 6.17 2.25 16.54
C CYS A 230 6.64 2.08 17.98
N VAL A 231 7.38 1.00 18.27
CA VAL A 231 7.96 0.75 19.60
C VAL A 231 8.98 1.85 19.97
N ALA A 232 9.89 2.18 19.06
CA ALA A 232 10.89 3.21 19.32
C ALA A 232 10.26 4.59 19.58
N LEU A 233 9.26 4.98 18.78
CA LEU A 233 8.53 6.24 19.01
C LEU A 233 7.80 6.26 20.36
N ALA A 234 7.19 5.15 20.74
CA ALA A 234 6.51 5.04 22.04
C ALA A 234 7.50 5.10 23.23
N LEU A 235 8.70 4.53 23.07
CA LEU A 235 9.72 4.51 24.13
C LEU A 235 10.57 5.80 24.20
N LEU A 236 10.83 6.46 23.08
CA LEU A 236 11.79 7.56 22.96
C LEU A 236 11.14 8.91 22.59
N GLY A 237 9.92 8.89 22.03
CA GLY A 237 9.21 10.09 21.56
C GLY A 237 9.61 10.54 20.13
N GLU A 238 10.80 10.21 19.65
CA GLU A 238 11.27 10.58 18.31
C GLU A 238 12.11 9.49 17.66
N LEU A 239 12.05 9.39 16.34
CA LEU A 239 12.96 8.58 15.53
C LEU A 239 12.95 9.08 14.06
N PRO A 240 14.06 9.60 13.52
CA PRO A 240 14.15 10.01 12.13
C PRO A 240 13.85 8.84 11.17
N MET A 241 13.13 9.13 10.08
CA MET A 241 12.81 8.13 9.07
C MET A 241 13.94 8.05 8.04
N ASN A 242 14.84 7.12 8.22
CA ASN A 242 15.92 6.83 7.26
C ASN A 242 16.46 5.41 7.44
N GLN A 243 17.42 5.03 6.59
CA GLN A 243 18.02 3.69 6.53
C GLN A 243 18.80 3.31 7.80
N GLY A 244 19.19 4.25 8.67
CA GLY A 244 19.89 3.95 9.92
C GLY A 244 19.11 3.03 10.86
N VAL A 245 17.76 3.02 10.76
CA VAL A 245 16.89 2.12 11.54
C VAL A 245 17.19 0.64 11.27
N PHE A 246 17.68 0.30 10.09
CA PHE A 246 17.98 -1.09 9.70
C PHE A 246 19.30 -1.61 10.29
N ALA A 247 20.23 -0.76 10.69
CA ALA A 247 21.56 -1.17 11.11
C ALA A 247 21.58 -2.20 12.27
N PRO A 248 20.77 -2.07 13.34
CA PRO A 248 20.71 -3.08 14.40
C PRO A 248 19.70 -4.21 14.15
N LEU A 249 19.04 -4.24 12.98
CA LEU A 249 17.98 -5.18 12.64
C LEU A 249 18.47 -6.27 11.68
N THR A 250 18.13 -7.52 11.98
CA THR A 250 18.28 -8.65 11.05
C THR A 250 16.92 -9.28 10.80
N VAL A 251 16.49 -9.37 9.55
CA VAL A 251 15.25 -10.06 9.17
C VAL A 251 15.61 -11.33 8.41
N ARG A 252 15.11 -12.49 8.88
CA ARG A 252 15.32 -13.80 8.26
C ARG A 252 14.01 -14.30 7.68
N ILE A 253 13.97 -14.47 6.36
CA ILE A 253 12.77 -14.87 5.63
C ILE A 253 13.06 -16.20 4.92
N PRO A 254 12.26 -17.27 5.15
CA PRO A 254 12.47 -18.55 4.49
C PRO A 254 12.19 -18.44 2.98
N ARG A 255 13.14 -18.82 2.16
CA ARG A 255 12.99 -18.86 0.70
C ARG A 255 11.93 -19.88 0.30
N GLY A 256 11.07 -19.50 -0.67
CA GLY A 256 9.96 -20.33 -1.13
C GLY A 256 8.77 -20.36 -0.18
N SER A 257 8.76 -19.53 0.84
CA SER A 257 7.60 -19.30 1.69
C SER A 257 6.65 -18.26 1.09
N VAL A 258 5.47 -18.09 1.69
CA VAL A 258 4.54 -17.01 1.34
C VAL A 258 5.14 -15.60 1.53
N LEU A 259 6.26 -15.46 2.21
CA LEU A 259 6.99 -14.22 2.47
C LEU A 259 8.20 -14.00 1.55
N ASP A 260 8.60 -15.02 0.77
CA ASP A 260 9.65 -14.96 -0.26
C ASP A 260 9.36 -15.98 -1.38
N PRO A 261 8.29 -15.77 -2.16
CA PRO A 261 7.92 -16.66 -3.26
C PRO A 261 8.93 -16.56 -4.40
N ARG A 262 8.95 -17.59 -5.24
CA ARG A 262 9.71 -17.57 -6.50
C ARG A 262 8.80 -17.20 -7.66
N PRO A 263 9.27 -16.45 -8.65
CA PRO A 263 8.52 -16.30 -9.91
C PRO A 263 8.13 -17.69 -10.48
N PRO A 264 6.96 -17.81 -11.08
CA PRO A 264 5.99 -16.78 -11.41
C PRO A 264 4.84 -16.59 -10.40
N HIS A 265 5.00 -16.94 -9.13
CA HIS A 265 3.91 -16.80 -8.15
C HIS A 265 3.34 -15.38 -8.14
N ALA A 266 2.02 -15.31 -8.02
CA ALA A 266 1.27 -14.07 -7.85
C ALA A 266 1.56 -13.41 -6.50
N VAL A 267 1.62 -12.07 -6.44
CA VAL A 267 2.07 -11.30 -5.25
C VAL A 267 1.24 -10.03 -4.98
N ALA A 268 0.23 -9.73 -5.80
CA ALA A 268 -0.48 -8.45 -5.74
C ALA A 268 -1.08 -8.14 -4.37
N ALA A 269 -1.63 -9.13 -3.69
CA ALA A 269 -2.24 -8.97 -2.36
C ALA A 269 -1.26 -9.12 -1.19
N GLY A 270 -0.02 -9.53 -1.45
CA GLY A 270 1.01 -9.65 -0.42
C GLY A 270 1.34 -8.33 0.27
N ASN A 271 1.38 -7.25 -0.50
CA ASN A 271 1.64 -5.91 0.00
C ASN A 271 0.47 -5.35 0.85
N VAL A 272 -0.74 -5.81 0.67
CA VAL A 272 -1.92 -5.31 1.37
C VAL A 272 -2.37 -6.23 2.51
N GLU A 273 -2.55 -7.52 2.27
CA GLU A 273 -3.11 -8.42 3.27
C GLU A 273 -2.04 -9.13 4.09
N THR A 274 -1.02 -9.68 3.41
CA THR A 274 0.07 -10.39 4.10
C THR A 274 0.93 -9.41 4.92
N ALA A 275 1.15 -8.18 4.42
CA ALA A 275 1.84 -7.14 5.18
C ALA A 275 1.16 -6.83 6.51
N GLN A 276 -0.17 -6.73 6.54
CA GLN A 276 -0.94 -6.53 7.77
C GLN A 276 -0.76 -7.70 8.73
N ARG A 277 -0.76 -8.94 8.22
CA ARG A 277 -0.56 -10.14 9.05
C ARG A 277 0.86 -10.22 9.61
N VAL A 278 1.87 -9.79 8.84
CA VAL A 278 3.26 -9.69 9.33
C VAL A 278 3.34 -8.71 10.52
N VAL A 279 2.66 -7.56 10.43
CA VAL A 279 2.58 -6.61 11.56
C VAL A 279 1.91 -7.25 12.77
N ASP A 280 0.77 -7.93 12.57
CA ASP A 280 0.03 -8.59 13.65
C ASP A 280 0.92 -9.61 14.39
N VAL A 281 1.68 -10.46 13.67
CA VAL A 281 2.52 -11.48 14.33
C VAL A 281 3.73 -10.87 15.02
N VAL A 282 4.32 -9.80 14.48
CA VAL A 282 5.47 -9.13 15.10
C VAL A 282 5.02 -8.41 16.39
N PHE A 283 3.90 -7.68 16.37
CA PHE A 283 3.36 -7.08 17.58
C PHE A 283 2.89 -8.13 18.58
N GLY A 284 2.27 -9.23 18.11
CA GLY A 284 1.88 -10.33 18.98
C GLY A 284 3.07 -10.95 19.74
N ALA A 285 4.24 -11.10 19.06
CA ALA A 285 5.46 -11.53 19.72
C ALA A 285 6.00 -10.48 20.71
N LEU A 286 6.04 -9.21 20.30
CA LEU A 286 6.50 -8.11 21.16
C LEU A 286 5.59 -7.85 22.35
N ALA A 287 4.31 -8.22 22.31
CA ALA A 287 3.39 -8.08 23.43
C ALA A 287 3.84 -8.88 24.66
N ALA A 288 4.52 -10.01 24.47
CA ALA A 288 5.11 -10.77 25.56
C ALA A 288 6.32 -10.06 26.22
N ALA A 289 7.05 -9.25 25.43
CA ALA A 289 8.20 -8.46 25.91
C ALA A 289 7.76 -7.13 26.53
N LEU A 290 6.70 -6.53 26.00
CA LEU A 290 6.23 -5.18 26.31
C LEU A 290 4.71 -5.18 26.57
N PRO A 291 4.24 -5.91 27.59
CA PRO A 291 2.80 -6.09 27.84
C PRO A 291 2.06 -4.77 28.12
N ASP A 292 2.75 -3.78 28.67
CA ASP A 292 2.17 -2.47 29.00
C ASP A 292 2.32 -1.44 27.86
N LEU A 293 2.75 -1.87 26.68
CA LEU A 293 2.96 -1.00 25.53
C LEU A 293 2.20 -1.45 24.27
N ILE A 294 2.21 -2.75 23.99
CA ILE A 294 1.66 -3.28 22.74
C ILE A 294 0.14 -3.39 22.81
N PRO A 295 -0.61 -2.81 21.86
CA PRO A 295 -2.05 -2.93 21.76
C PRO A 295 -2.47 -4.30 21.22
N ALA A 296 -3.72 -4.67 21.42
CA ALA A 296 -4.38 -5.80 20.78
C ALA A 296 -4.40 -5.62 19.24
N ALA A 297 -4.70 -6.69 18.50
CA ALA A 297 -4.71 -6.63 17.04
C ALA A 297 -5.74 -5.63 16.53
N SER A 298 -5.33 -4.84 15.57
CA SER A 298 -6.24 -4.00 14.78
C SER A 298 -6.95 -4.85 13.71
N GLN A 299 -7.81 -4.26 12.88
CA GLN A 299 -8.60 -4.98 11.86
C GLN A 299 -7.79 -5.99 11.01
N GLY A 300 -6.47 -5.82 10.84
CA GLY A 300 -5.56 -6.80 10.22
C GLY A 300 -5.83 -7.13 8.76
N THR A 301 -6.44 -6.21 8.03
CA THR A 301 -6.77 -6.28 6.61
C THR A 301 -6.90 -4.87 6.05
N MET A 302 -6.64 -4.67 4.77
CA MET A 302 -6.90 -3.38 4.11
C MET A 302 -8.31 -3.30 3.51
N ASN A 303 -9.06 -4.41 3.51
CA ASN A 303 -10.40 -4.50 2.92
C ASN A 303 -10.44 -3.92 1.49
N ASN A 304 -9.60 -4.47 0.61
CA ASN A 304 -9.44 -3.96 -0.74
C ASN A 304 -10.67 -4.21 -1.58
N LEU A 305 -11.13 -3.18 -2.27
CA LEU A 305 -12.16 -3.23 -3.29
C LEU A 305 -11.63 -2.57 -4.55
N THR A 306 -11.55 -3.32 -5.63
CA THR A 306 -11.28 -2.81 -6.97
C THR A 306 -12.49 -3.02 -7.84
N PHE A 307 -12.79 -2.07 -8.72
CA PHE A 307 -13.81 -2.27 -9.74
C PHE A 307 -13.54 -1.44 -10.99
N GLY A 308 -14.08 -1.88 -12.09
CA GLY A 308 -13.98 -1.16 -13.35
C GLY A 308 -14.89 -1.73 -14.41
N GLY A 309 -15.02 -0.99 -15.49
CA GLY A 309 -15.90 -1.33 -16.60
C GLY A 309 -15.84 -0.28 -17.70
N ASN A 310 -16.73 -0.42 -18.66
CA ASN A 310 -16.94 0.61 -19.66
C ASN A 310 -18.01 1.59 -19.17
N ARG A 311 -17.78 2.88 -19.32
CA ARG A 311 -18.81 3.89 -19.12
C ARG A 311 -19.82 3.69 -20.26
N GLY A 312 -20.90 2.96 -20.04
CA GLY A 312 -22.07 3.02 -20.89
C GLY A 312 -22.63 4.46 -20.86
N GLN A 313 -23.41 4.85 -21.88
CA GLN A 313 -24.13 6.12 -21.79
C GLN A 313 -25.02 6.09 -20.57
N VAL A 314 -24.63 6.81 -19.52
CA VAL A 314 -25.49 7.01 -18.33
C VAL A 314 -26.64 7.91 -18.77
N PRO A 315 -27.92 7.46 -18.74
CA PRO A 315 -29.03 8.31 -19.09
C PRO A 315 -29.03 9.54 -18.16
N GLY A 316 -28.79 10.73 -18.71
CA GLY A 316 -28.76 11.99 -17.97
C GLY A 316 -27.39 12.62 -17.71
N SER A 317 -26.28 12.00 -18.08
CA SER A 317 -25.00 12.70 -18.12
C SER A 317 -25.05 13.73 -19.27
N ARG A 318 -25.10 15.01 -18.94
CA ARG A 318 -24.82 16.06 -19.91
C ARG A 318 -23.43 15.82 -20.47
N GLU A 319 -23.32 15.74 -21.79
CA GLU A 319 -22.08 16.02 -22.51
C GLU A 319 -21.71 17.48 -22.24
N ASP A 320 -21.20 17.77 -21.04
CA ASP A 320 -20.51 19.02 -20.80
C ASP A 320 -19.24 18.93 -21.65
N GLY A 321 -19.22 19.75 -22.70
CA GLY A 321 -18.23 19.78 -23.77
C GLY A 321 -16.79 20.07 -23.32
N MET A 322 -16.25 19.26 -22.44
CA MET A 322 -14.83 19.05 -22.33
C MET A 322 -14.43 18.06 -23.43
N THR A 323 -14.33 18.58 -24.62
CA THR A 323 -13.45 18.03 -25.62
C THR A 323 -12.04 18.11 -25.03
N HIS A 324 -11.62 17.05 -24.32
CA HIS A 324 -10.18 16.81 -24.18
C HIS A 324 -9.68 16.66 -25.60
N ASP A 325 -9.00 17.68 -26.11
CA ASP A 325 -8.20 17.54 -27.32
C ASP A 325 -7.34 16.30 -27.13
N PRO A 326 -7.50 15.26 -27.95
CA PRO A 326 -6.58 14.15 -27.90
C PRO A 326 -5.22 14.75 -28.17
N VAL A 327 -4.32 14.64 -27.19
CA VAL A 327 -2.92 14.98 -27.36
C VAL A 327 -2.54 14.50 -28.74
N SER A 328 -2.15 15.41 -29.61
CA SER A 328 -1.89 15.22 -31.04
C SER A 328 -0.73 14.23 -31.23
N SER A 329 -1.05 12.95 -31.05
CA SER A 329 -0.21 11.88 -31.59
C SER A 329 -0.44 11.83 -33.09
N PRO A 330 0.60 11.86 -33.93
CA PRO A 330 0.47 11.79 -35.38
C PRO A 330 -0.05 10.43 -35.88
N LEU A 331 -0.35 9.49 -34.98
CA LEU A 331 -0.99 8.22 -35.32
C LEU A 331 -2.51 8.40 -35.11
N ALA A 332 -3.28 8.00 -36.13
CA ALA A 332 -4.73 8.07 -36.16
C ALA A 332 -5.33 7.56 -34.84
N PRO A 333 -6.43 8.18 -34.35
CA PRO A 333 -7.05 7.75 -33.11
C PRO A 333 -7.42 6.28 -33.20
N ASP A 334 -6.81 5.49 -32.31
CA ASP A 334 -7.02 4.05 -32.23
C ASP A 334 -8.48 3.79 -31.83
N PRO A 335 -9.26 3.02 -32.61
CA PRO A 335 -10.65 2.72 -32.29
C PRO A 335 -10.84 2.08 -30.91
N TRP A 336 -9.79 1.48 -30.30
CA TRP A 336 -9.81 0.91 -28.95
C TRP A 336 -9.79 1.94 -27.84
N LEU A 337 -9.49 3.23 -28.13
CA LEU A 337 -9.54 4.34 -27.18
C LEU A 337 -10.95 4.96 -27.04
N LEU A 338 -11.93 4.51 -27.81
CA LEU A 338 -13.24 5.17 -27.94
C LEU A 338 -14.30 4.75 -26.91
N ALA A 339 -14.04 3.72 -26.09
CA ALA A 339 -14.95 3.40 -24.99
C ALA A 339 -14.34 3.95 -23.70
N PRO A 340 -14.94 4.96 -23.06
CA PRO A 340 -14.45 5.47 -21.79
C PRO A 340 -14.54 4.37 -20.72
N SER A 341 -13.42 3.70 -20.48
CA SER A 341 -13.28 2.73 -19.38
C SER A 341 -12.99 3.48 -18.09
N PHE A 342 -13.34 2.88 -16.98
CA PHE A 342 -12.97 3.35 -15.66
C PHE A 342 -12.35 2.21 -14.84
N ALA A 343 -11.45 2.56 -13.95
CA ALA A 343 -10.92 1.66 -12.95
C ALA A 343 -10.80 2.43 -11.63
N TYR A 344 -11.22 1.82 -10.55
CA TYR A 344 -11.15 2.38 -9.21
C TYR A 344 -10.60 1.36 -8.21
N TYR A 345 -9.85 1.83 -7.25
CA TYR A 345 -9.34 1.06 -6.14
C TYR A 345 -9.50 1.84 -4.84
N GLU A 346 -10.02 1.18 -3.82
CA GLU A 346 -10.02 1.72 -2.46
C GLU A 346 -9.64 0.65 -1.43
N THR A 347 -9.04 1.12 -0.34
CA THR A 347 -8.91 0.40 0.92
C THR A 347 -9.91 0.97 1.91
N ILE A 348 -10.43 0.13 2.81
CA ILE A 348 -11.46 0.55 3.76
C ILE A 348 -10.93 0.35 5.18
N GLY A 349 -11.07 1.39 6.01
CA GLY A 349 -10.70 1.36 7.41
C GLY A 349 -11.50 0.36 8.23
N GLY A 350 -11.14 0.18 9.49
CA GLY A 350 -11.84 -0.67 10.44
C GLY A 350 -11.47 -0.34 11.87
N GLY A 351 -11.61 -1.29 12.80
CA GLY A 351 -11.29 -1.06 14.20
C GLY A 351 -9.79 -1.14 14.49
N ALA A 352 -9.25 -0.18 15.22
CA ALA A 352 -7.92 -0.32 15.85
C ALA A 352 -8.01 -1.18 17.11
N GLY A 353 -6.96 -1.94 17.43
CA GLY A 353 -6.86 -2.66 18.69
C GLY A 353 -6.81 -1.72 19.89
N ALA A 354 -7.44 -2.10 20.97
CA ALA A 354 -7.30 -1.41 22.26
C ALA A 354 -5.90 -1.61 22.83
N GLY A 355 -5.43 -0.65 23.58
CA GLY A 355 -4.14 -0.72 24.26
C GLY A 355 -4.24 -0.60 25.78
N PRO A 356 -3.11 -0.72 26.49
CA PRO A 356 -3.09 -0.58 27.96
C PRO A 356 -3.55 0.80 28.42
N ALA A 357 -3.45 1.82 27.58
CA ALA A 357 -3.75 3.21 27.92
C ALA A 357 -5.17 3.65 27.49
N GLY A 358 -5.93 2.86 26.72
CA GLY A 358 -7.26 3.25 26.28
C GLY A 358 -7.86 2.40 25.18
N ASP A 359 -9.07 2.78 24.80
CA ASP A 359 -9.86 2.12 23.77
C ASP A 359 -9.24 2.29 22.40
N GLY A 360 -9.56 1.33 21.51
CA GLY A 360 -9.19 1.39 20.10
C GLY A 360 -10.01 2.43 19.33
N ALA A 361 -9.39 3.10 18.36
CA ALA A 361 -10.09 4.03 17.48
C ALA A 361 -10.97 3.29 16.48
N SER A 362 -12.19 3.79 16.25
CA SER A 362 -13.16 3.21 15.31
C SER A 362 -12.99 3.77 13.91
N GLY A 363 -13.18 2.91 12.88
CA GLY A 363 -13.23 3.32 11.48
C GLY A 363 -11.95 3.94 10.92
N VAL A 364 -10.79 3.48 11.33
CA VAL A 364 -9.48 4.04 10.97
C VAL A 364 -8.64 3.09 10.12
N HIS A 365 -7.75 3.65 9.32
CA HIS A 365 -6.67 2.88 8.71
C HIS A 365 -5.57 2.62 9.73
N VAL A 366 -5.00 1.42 9.70
CA VAL A 366 -4.02 0.96 10.69
C VAL A 366 -2.81 0.32 10.00
N HIS A 367 -1.67 0.34 10.70
CA HIS A 367 -0.43 -0.35 10.31
C HIS A 367 0.09 0.05 8.93
N MET A 368 0.12 -0.87 7.98
CA MET A 368 0.65 -0.67 6.63
C MET A 368 -0.32 0.08 5.70
N SER A 369 -1.45 0.54 6.21
CA SER A 369 -2.47 1.31 5.49
C SER A 369 -2.58 2.72 6.07
N ASN A 370 -2.55 3.74 5.22
CA ASN A 370 -2.69 5.15 5.59
C ASN A 370 -3.31 5.93 4.41
N THR A 371 -4.51 5.53 4.02
CA THR A 371 -5.28 6.17 2.95
C THR A 371 -6.47 6.94 3.50
N ARG A 372 -7.01 7.82 2.68
CA ARG A 372 -8.34 8.43 2.88
C ARG A 372 -9.21 8.00 1.71
N ASN A 373 -10.44 7.60 2.00
CA ASN A 373 -11.39 7.32 0.94
C ASN A 373 -11.78 8.60 0.21
N THR A 374 -12.02 8.48 -1.09
CA THR A 374 -12.54 9.60 -1.91
C THR A 374 -13.86 10.10 -1.33
N PRO A 375 -14.08 11.42 -1.21
CA PRO A 375 -15.38 11.96 -0.81
C PRO A 375 -16.51 11.40 -1.68
N VAL A 376 -17.65 11.11 -1.05
CA VAL A 376 -18.77 10.42 -1.71
C VAL A 376 -19.23 11.16 -2.96
N GLU A 377 -19.33 12.47 -2.89
CA GLU A 377 -19.78 13.33 -4.01
C GLU A 377 -18.82 13.25 -5.20
N ALA A 378 -17.50 13.28 -4.93
CA ALA A 378 -16.49 13.16 -5.97
C ALA A 378 -16.47 11.76 -6.58
N LEU A 379 -16.69 10.73 -5.76
CA LEU A 379 -16.74 9.35 -6.20
C LEU A 379 -17.94 9.09 -7.13
N GLU A 380 -19.14 9.53 -6.72
CA GLU A 380 -20.38 9.40 -7.51
C GLU A 380 -20.37 10.26 -8.78
N TYR A 381 -19.67 11.40 -8.75
CA TYR A 381 -19.47 12.22 -9.95
C TYR A 381 -18.54 11.53 -10.96
N SER A 382 -17.48 10.89 -10.48
CA SER A 382 -16.43 10.33 -11.35
C SER A 382 -16.74 8.93 -11.87
N TYR A 383 -17.55 8.15 -11.14
CA TYR A 383 -17.81 6.74 -11.46
C TYR A 383 -19.32 6.44 -11.49
N PRO A 384 -19.78 5.50 -12.32
CA PRO A 384 -21.19 5.12 -12.41
C PRO A 384 -21.61 4.25 -11.21
N ILE A 385 -21.54 4.80 -10.02
CA ILE A 385 -21.87 4.15 -8.76
C ILE A 385 -22.65 5.09 -7.85
N ARG A 386 -23.26 4.55 -6.79
CA ARG A 386 -23.84 5.27 -5.66
C ARG A 386 -23.40 4.65 -4.35
N VAL A 387 -23.00 5.47 -3.40
CA VAL A 387 -22.69 5.04 -2.04
C VAL A 387 -23.98 4.97 -1.23
N GLU A 388 -24.45 3.75 -0.94
CA GLU A 388 -25.68 3.52 -0.17
C GLU A 388 -25.46 3.66 1.34
N ALA A 389 -24.26 3.30 1.82
CA ALA A 389 -23.87 3.42 3.22
C ALA A 389 -22.36 3.59 3.39
N TYR A 390 -21.99 4.45 4.32
CA TYR A 390 -20.63 4.57 4.87
C TYR A 390 -20.76 4.97 6.33
N ALA A 391 -20.69 4.01 7.25
CA ALA A 391 -21.02 4.18 8.65
C ALA A 391 -20.15 3.30 9.56
N LEU A 392 -20.12 3.61 10.85
CA LEU A 392 -19.52 2.74 11.86
C LEU A 392 -20.37 1.46 12.04
N ARG A 393 -19.69 0.33 12.15
CA ARG A 393 -20.27 -0.98 12.49
C ARG A 393 -20.24 -1.13 14.02
N HIS A 394 -21.19 -0.49 14.70
CA HIS A 394 -21.24 -0.46 16.17
C HIS A 394 -21.25 -1.84 16.83
N GLY A 395 -20.49 -1.98 17.90
CA GLY A 395 -20.37 -3.21 18.67
C GLY A 395 -19.51 -4.29 18.03
N SER A 396 -18.71 -3.93 17.03
CA SER A 396 -17.77 -4.87 16.39
C SER A 396 -16.40 -4.92 17.06
N GLY A 397 -16.04 -3.94 17.90
CA GLY A 397 -14.85 -3.96 18.72
C GLY A 397 -14.90 -5.08 19.79
N GLY A 398 -13.76 -5.75 20.04
CA GLY A 398 -13.61 -6.75 21.08
C GLY A 398 -13.73 -6.12 22.48
N ARG A 399 -14.43 -6.80 23.41
CA ARG A 399 -14.57 -6.33 24.79
C ARG A 399 -13.28 -6.53 25.57
N GLY A 400 -13.07 -5.68 26.56
CA GLY A 400 -11.94 -5.71 27.48
C GLY A 400 -12.09 -4.63 28.53
N ARG A 401 -11.10 -4.45 29.38
CA ARG A 401 -11.00 -3.24 30.21
C ARG A 401 -10.96 -1.99 29.32
N HIS A 402 -10.31 -2.12 28.15
CA HIS A 402 -10.38 -1.20 27.05
C HIS A 402 -10.95 -1.92 25.83
N THR A 403 -11.95 -1.31 25.21
CA THR A 403 -12.67 -1.90 24.09
C THR A 403 -11.95 -1.61 22.77
N GLY A 404 -11.84 -2.61 21.91
CA GLY A 404 -11.36 -2.42 20.54
C GLY A 404 -12.25 -1.47 19.74
N GLY A 405 -11.67 -0.76 18.78
CA GLY A 405 -12.42 0.13 17.90
C GLY A 405 -13.40 -0.61 17.00
N ASP A 406 -14.49 0.04 16.65
CA ASP A 406 -15.48 -0.50 15.72
C ASP A 406 -15.00 -0.45 14.26
N GLY A 407 -15.39 -1.45 13.48
CA GLY A 407 -15.25 -1.48 12.04
C GLY A 407 -16.18 -0.51 11.30
N LEU A 408 -16.16 -0.62 9.99
CA LEU A 408 -16.99 0.17 9.08
C LEU A 408 -17.96 -0.71 8.31
N LEU A 409 -19.07 -0.09 7.92
CA LEU A 409 -19.99 -0.56 6.89
C LEU A 409 -19.79 0.28 5.64
N ARG A 410 -19.51 -0.37 4.51
CA ARG A 410 -19.39 0.27 3.19
C ARG A 410 -20.30 -0.45 2.20
N ALA A 411 -21.27 0.27 1.61
CA ALA A 411 -22.19 -0.28 0.62
C ALA A 411 -22.17 0.59 -0.64
N ILE A 412 -21.91 -0.04 -1.79
CA ILE A 412 -21.80 0.64 -3.09
C ILE A 412 -22.72 -0.03 -4.09
N ARG A 413 -23.69 0.75 -4.62
CA ARG A 413 -24.57 0.35 -5.73
C ARG A 413 -23.90 0.66 -7.05
N PHE A 414 -23.92 -0.29 -7.98
CA PHE A 414 -23.42 -0.11 -9.34
C PHE A 414 -24.57 0.35 -10.25
N LEU A 415 -24.30 1.37 -11.06
CA LEU A 415 -25.27 1.96 -11.99
C LEU A 415 -25.03 1.52 -13.44
N SER A 416 -23.90 0.86 -13.70
CA SER A 416 -23.55 0.25 -14.99
C SER A 416 -22.88 -1.12 -14.76
N PRO A 417 -22.82 -1.98 -15.79
CA PRO A 417 -22.08 -3.23 -15.68
C PRO A 417 -20.62 -2.99 -15.30
N ALA A 418 -20.10 -3.80 -14.39
CA ALA A 418 -18.73 -3.69 -13.89
C ALA A 418 -18.17 -5.07 -13.51
N THR A 419 -16.85 -5.16 -13.49
CA THR A 419 -16.15 -6.26 -12.81
C THR A 419 -15.58 -5.70 -11.51
N ALA A 420 -15.84 -6.35 -10.39
CA ALA A 420 -15.26 -5.99 -9.10
C ALA A 420 -14.47 -7.17 -8.52
N THR A 421 -13.36 -6.85 -7.86
CA THR A 421 -12.60 -7.82 -7.06
C THR A 421 -12.52 -7.34 -5.62
N ILE A 422 -12.86 -8.23 -4.70
CA ILE A 422 -12.73 -8.05 -3.26
C ILE A 422 -11.55 -8.89 -2.81
N THR A 423 -10.62 -8.28 -2.07
CA THR A 423 -9.51 -8.99 -1.43
C THR A 423 -9.42 -8.53 0.01
N THR A 424 -9.92 -9.38 0.91
CA THR A 424 -10.08 -9.07 2.33
C THR A 424 -9.69 -10.26 3.19
N GLU A 425 -9.26 -9.99 4.41
CA GLU A 425 -8.88 -10.96 5.44
C GLU A 425 -9.73 -10.78 6.71
N ARG A 426 -9.50 -11.58 7.73
CA ARG A 426 -10.26 -11.53 8.99
C ARG A 426 -11.77 -11.75 8.80
N ARG A 427 -12.14 -12.64 7.87
CA ARG A 427 -13.54 -13.06 7.64
C ARG A 427 -13.90 -14.30 8.43
N ARG A 428 -12.89 -15.11 8.82
CA ARG A 428 -13.07 -16.33 9.61
C ARG A 428 -12.72 -16.14 11.08
N ARG A 429 -11.68 -15.37 11.34
CA ARG A 429 -11.19 -15.08 12.70
C ARG A 429 -11.09 -13.58 12.90
N GLY A 430 -11.67 -13.09 13.97
CA GLY A 430 -11.49 -11.69 14.37
C GLY A 430 -10.06 -11.37 14.78
N PRO A 431 -9.69 -10.09 14.82
CA PRO A 431 -8.43 -9.64 15.39
C PRO A 431 -8.33 -10.05 16.88
N TYR A 432 -7.19 -10.58 17.28
CA TYR A 432 -7.01 -11.08 18.67
C TYR A 432 -7.02 -9.95 19.71
N GLY A 433 -7.58 -10.24 20.88
CA GLY A 433 -7.43 -9.41 22.08
C GLY A 433 -6.13 -9.71 22.81
N LEU A 434 -5.72 -8.85 23.73
CA LEU A 434 -4.55 -9.03 24.57
C LEU A 434 -4.89 -8.85 26.06
N ALA A 435 -4.05 -9.39 26.94
CA ALA A 435 -4.16 -9.29 28.41
C ALA A 435 -5.54 -9.71 28.97
N GLY A 436 -6.19 -10.70 28.35
CA GLY A 436 -7.54 -11.17 28.71
C GLY A 436 -8.69 -10.49 27.96
N GLY A 437 -8.42 -9.54 27.09
CA GLY A 437 -9.42 -8.93 26.21
C GLY A 437 -9.92 -9.89 25.12
N GLU A 438 -11.15 -9.68 24.67
CA GLU A 438 -11.80 -10.49 23.64
C GLU A 438 -11.36 -10.09 22.24
N ALA A 439 -11.48 -11.03 21.29
CA ALA A 439 -11.26 -10.73 19.88
C ALA A 439 -12.32 -9.76 19.34
N GLY A 440 -11.94 -8.92 18.37
CA GLY A 440 -12.89 -8.13 17.61
C GLY A 440 -13.76 -9.00 16.70
N ALA A 441 -14.93 -8.52 16.32
CA ALA A 441 -15.81 -9.23 15.40
C ALA A 441 -15.15 -9.34 14.00
N PRO A 442 -15.21 -10.52 13.35
CA PRO A 442 -14.71 -10.68 11.99
C PRO A 442 -15.53 -9.86 11.00
N GLY A 443 -14.92 -9.50 9.86
CA GLY A 443 -15.60 -8.82 8.76
C GLY A 443 -16.58 -9.74 8.02
N ARG A 444 -17.44 -9.15 7.17
CA ARG A 444 -18.40 -9.85 6.31
C ARG A 444 -18.52 -9.18 4.97
N ASN A 445 -18.73 -9.96 3.93
CA ASN A 445 -18.95 -9.46 2.58
C ASN A 445 -20.24 -10.06 2.04
N ALA A 446 -21.01 -9.28 1.28
CA ALA A 446 -22.21 -9.76 0.60
C ALA A 446 -22.44 -9.01 -0.73
N LEU A 447 -23.13 -9.68 -1.65
CA LEU A 447 -23.72 -9.08 -2.84
C LEU A 447 -25.24 -9.04 -2.66
N LEU A 448 -25.82 -7.84 -2.81
CA LEU A 448 -27.27 -7.69 -2.84
C LEU A 448 -27.69 -7.53 -4.31
N ARG A 449 -28.47 -8.48 -4.81
CA ARG A 449 -28.98 -8.52 -6.19
C ARG A 449 -30.51 -8.63 -6.16
N GLY A 450 -31.18 -7.54 -6.49
CA GLY A 450 -32.63 -7.43 -6.29
C GLY A 450 -33.01 -7.59 -4.82
N SER A 451 -33.79 -8.61 -4.49
CA SER A 451 -34.18 -8.97 -3.11
C SER A 451 -33.29 -10.04 -2.48
N GLU A 452 -32.32 -10.57 -3.22
CA GLU A 452 -31.44 -11.64 -2.74
C GLU A 452 -30.19 -11.07 -2.07
N VAL A 453 -29.79 -11.67 -0.95
CA VAL A 453 -28.53 -11.39 -0.26
C VAL A 453 -27.63 -12.62 -0.38
N VAL A 454 -26.59 -12.50 -1.19
CA VAL A 454 -25.61 -13.56 -1.44
C VAL A 454 -24.37 -13.32 -0.58
N PRO A 455 -24.09 -14.17 0.42
CA PRO A 455 -22.85 -14.07 1.18
C PRO A 455 -21.64 -14.30 0.26
N LEU A 456 -20.61 -13.47 0.43
CA LEU A 456 -19.37 -13.57 -0.34
C LEU A 456 -18.21 -14.04 0.56
N PRO A 457 -17.25 -14.80 0.01
CA PRO A 457 -16.01 -15.11 0.72
C PRO A 457 -15.14 -13.86 0.90
N GLY A 458 -14.02 -14.02 1.60
CA GLY A 458 -13.04 -12.94 1.79
C GLY A 458 -12.42 -12.45 0.48
N LYS A 459 -12.37 -13.31 -0.51
CA LYS A 459 -11.76 -13.05 -1.82
C LYS A 459 -12.72 -13.49 -2.91
N ALA A 460 -13.14 -12.57 -3.77
CA ALA A 460 -14.10 -12.83 -4.84
C ALA A 460 -13.90 -11.87 -6.01
N THR A 461 -14.06 -12.39 -7.23
CA THR A 461 -14.21 -11.57 -8.44
C THR A 461 -15.65 -11.73 -8.95
N LEU A 462 -16.33 -10.61 -9.18
CA LEU A 462 -17.76 -10.54 -9.44
C LEU A 462 -18.03 -9.82 -10.76
N ALA A 463 -18.91 -10.39 -11.57
CA ALA A 463 -19.57 -9.66 -12.64
C ALA A 463 -20.82 -8.99 -12.05
N LEU A 464 -20.90 -7.68 -12.15
CA LEU A 464 -21.94 -6.85 -11.56
C LEU A 464 -22.83 -6.25 -12.65
N GLU A 465 -24.12 -6.22 -12.35
CA GLU A 465 -25.15 -5.62 -13.19
C GLU A 465 -25.68 -4.32 -12.55
N PRO A 466 -26.29 -3.41 -13.33
CA PRO A 466 -26.91 -2.22 -12.79
C PRO A 466 -27.94 -2.56 -11.70
N GLY A 467 -27.78 -1.94 -10.53
CA GLY A 467 -28.62 -2.17 -9.36
C GLY A 467 -27.99 -3.09 -8.31
N ASP A 468 -26.95 -3.86 -8.64
CA ASP A 468 -26.23 -4.66 -7.67
C ASP A 468 -25.54 -3.79 -6.62
N ILE A 469 -25.51 -4.27 -5.36
CA ILE A 469 -24.82 -3.60 -4.26
C ILE A 469 -23.76 -4.53 -3.68
N ILE A 470 -22.51 -4.09 -3.66
CA ILE A 470 -21.49 -4.70 -2.82
C ILE A 470 -21.63 -4.15 -1.41
N TRP A 471 -21.75 -5.06 -0.43
CA TRP A 471 -21.88 -4.76 0.99
C TRP A 471 -20.68 -5.32 1.74
N LEU A 472 -19.89 -4.44 2.37
CA LEU A 472 -18.69 -4.79 3.10
C LEU A 472 -18.80 -4.31 4.56
N GLU A 473 -18.68 -5.24 5.50
CA GLU A 473 -18.51 -4.97 6.92
C GLU A 473 -17.06 -5.26 7.30
N THR A 474 -16.33 -4.25 7.75
CA THR A 474 -14.92 -4.44 8.13
C THR A 474 -14.80 -4.96 9.56
N PRO A 475 -13.69 -5.62 9.94
CA PRO A 475 -13.48 -6.12 11.28
C PRO A 475 -13.38 -5.00 12.32
N GLY A 476 -13.81 -5.31 13.55
CA GLY A 476 -13.44 -4.51 14.71
C GLY A 476 -12.02 -4.80 15.18
N GLY A 477 -11.44 -3.96 16.03
CA GLY A 477 -10.18 -4.23 16.71
C GLY A 477 -10.35 -5.15 17.94
N GLY A 478 -9.28 -5.83 18.37
CA GLY A 478 -9.28 -6.62 19.61
C GLY A 478 -9.37 -5.75 20.88
N GLY A 479 -9.98 -6.27 21.93
CA GLY A 479 -10.01 -5.65 23.26
C GLY A 479 -8.72 -5.87 24.05
N TRP A 480 -8.49 -5.08 25.07
CA TRP A 480 -7.32 -5.18 25.95
C TRP A 480 -7.70 -5.24 27.42
N GLY A 481 -7.10 -6.17 28.15
CA GLY A 481 -7.41 -6.42 29.56
C GLY A 481 -8.72 -7.19 29.75
N GLU A 482 -8.90 -7.83 30.92
CA GLU A 482 -10.12 -8.56 31.20
C GLU A 482 -11.33 -7.62 31.18
N PRO A 483 -12.48 -8.04 30.58
CA PRO A 483 -13.73 -7.31 30.67
C PRO A 483 -14.16 -7.18 32.13
N GLY A 484 -14.58 -5.98 32.53
CA GLY A 484 -15.12 -5.73 33.86
C GLY A 484 -16.53 -6.30 34.05
#